data_b65764a44a40078dc298febfb907b2c1
#
_entry.id   b65764a44a40078dc298febfb907b2c1
#
_cell.length_a   1.000
_cell.length_b   1.000
_cell.length_c   1.000
_cell.angle_alpha   90.00
_cell.angle_beta   90.00
_cell.angle_gamma   90.00
#
_symmetry.space_group_name_H-M   'P 1'
#
loop_
_entity.id
_entity.type
_entity.pdbx_description
1 polymer ?
#
loop_
_entity_poly.entity_id
_entity_poly.type
_entity_poly.pdbx_seq_one_letter_code
_entity_poly.pdbx_strand_id
1 'polypeptide(L)'
;MDIIVLLQQAVSNHASDIFVVAGLPVSYRANGRICREKEEKLMPPQTKECVEELYKLAGGRDIRVLEEKGDDDFSFAIPGLSRVRVSAYKQRGALSAVIRVITFELPEPNEIGIPDPVMSFYNLSKGLVLVTGPAGS
;
A
#
# COMPACT_ATOMS: atom_id res chain seq x y z
N MET A 1 2.65 -15.12 -9.74
CA MET A 1 1.50 -14.14 -9.75
C MET A 1 2.09 -12.80 -10.12
N ASP A 2 1.55 -12.14 -11.15
CA ASP A 2 2.08 -10.85 -11.63
C ASP A 2 1.69 -9.72 -10.65
N ILE A 3 2.70 -9.15 -10.00
CA ILE A 3 2.51 -8.09 -8.99
C ILE A 3 2.02 -6.78 -9.62
N ILE A 4 2.40 -6.50 -10.87
CA ILE A 4 1.95 -5.30 -11.58
C ILE A 4 0.44 -5.36 -11.83
N VAL A 5 -0.06 -6.53 -12.28
CA VAL A 5 -1.50 -6.74 -12.49
C VAL A 5 -2.26 -6.57 -11.17
N LEU A 6 -1.73 -7.11 -10.07
CA LEU A 6 -2.34 -6.96 -8.75
C LEU A 6 -2.40 -5.49 -8.30
N LEU A 7 -1.34 -4.73 -8.54
CA LEU A 7 -1.28 -3.30 -8.22
C LEU A 7 -2.25 -2.48 -9.09
N GLN A 8 -2.36 -2.80 -10.38
CA GLN A 8 -3.34 -2.16 -11.27
C GLN A 8 -4.78 -2.42 -10.82
N GLN A 9 -5.11 -3.65 -10.46
CA GLN A 9 -6.42 -4.01 -9.92
C GLN A 9 -6.73 -3.28 -8.61
N ALA A 10 -5.74 -3.18 -7.72
CA ALA A 10 -5.88 -2.47 -6.46
C ALA A 10 -6.17 -0.98 -6.68
N VAL A 11 -5.44 -0.32 -7.58
CA VAL A 11 -5.69 1.09 -7.95
C VAL A 11 -7.09 1.25 -8.54
N SER A 12 -7.49 0.39 -9.48
CA SER A 12 -8.82 0.43 -10.11
C SER A 12 -9.96 0.21 -9.11
N ASN A 13 -9.72 -0.56 -8.04
CA ASN A 13 -10.68 -0.82 -6.98
C ASN A 13 -10.57 0.18 -5.81
N HIS A 14 -9.82 1.27 -5.96
CA HIS A 14 -9.57 2.25 -4.90
C HIS A 14 -9.09 1.62 -3.58
N ALA A 15 -8.27 0.57 -3.68
CA ALA A 15 -7.71 -0.10 -2.53
C ALA A 15 -6.60 0.73 -1.88
N SER A 16 -6.63 0.82 -0.55
CA SER A 16 -5.58 1.48 0.23
C SER A 16 -4.39 0.57 0.53
N ASP A 17 -4.65 -0.71 0.76
CA ASP A 17 -3.63 -1.68 1.12
C ASP A 17 -3.89 -3.02 0.43
N ILE A 18 -2.82 -3.74 0.07
CA ILE A 18 -2.84 -5.11 -0.46
C ILE A 18 -2.08 -6.00 0.52
N PHE A 19 -2.63 -7.16 0.79
CA PHE A 19 -2.06 -8.15 1.70
C PHE A 19 -1.62 -9.39 0.93
N VAL A 20 -0.32 -9.63 0.89
CA VAL A 20 0.33 -10.84 0.33
C VAL A 20 0.89 -11.63 1.48
N VAL A 21 0.09 -12.54 2.04
CA VAL A 21 0.41 -13.28 3.27
C VAL A 21 0.35 -14.77 3.01
N ALA A 22 1.42 -15.49 3.40
CA ALA A 22 1.47 -16.95 3.24
C ALA A 22 0.35 -17.64 4.04
N GLY A 23 -0.35 -18.57 3.38
CA GLY A 23 -1.48 -19.30 3.96
C GLY A 23 -2.83 -18.58 3.88
N LEU A 24 -2.87 -17.34 3.36
CA LEU A 24 -4.09 -16.58 3.15
C LEU A 24 -4.30 -16.26 1.66
N PRO A 25 -5.55 -16.04 1.23
CA PRO A 25 -5.81 -15.48 -0.10
C PRO A 25 -5.24 -14.06 -0.22
N VAL A 26 -4.86 -13.67 -1.45
CA VAL A 26 -4.60 -12.26 -1.74
C VAL A 26 -5.82 -11.45 -1.35
N SER A 27 -5.60 -10.42 -0.57
CA SER A 27 -6.67 -9.56 -0.08
C SER A 27 -6.26 -8.10 -0.22
N TYR A 28 -7.23 -7.22 -0.34
CA TYR A 28 -7.01 -5.78 -0.35
C TYR A 28 -8.03 -5.08 0.55
N ARG A 29 -7.64 -3.91 1.02
CA ARG A 29 -8.54 -3.04 1.78
C ARG A 29 -9.10 -1.97 0.86
N ALA A 30 -10.42 -1.93 0.73
CA ALA A 30 -11.13 -0.89 0.00
C ALA A 30 -12.30 -0.39 0.86
N ASN A 31 -12.48 0.92 0.98
CA ASN A 31 -13.53 1.56 1.77
C ASN A 31 -13.61 1.02 3.22
N GLY A 32 -12.45 0.83 3.86
CA GLY A 32 -12.35 0.32 5.23
C GLY A 32 -12.63 -1.18 5.41
N ARG A 33 -12.97 -1.91 4.35
CA ARG A 33 -13.26 -3.35 4.37
C ARG A 33 -12.18 -4.15 3.69
N ILE A 34 -11.93 -5.36 4.20
CA ILE A 34 -11.01 -6.31 3.58
C ILE A 34 -11.80 -7.18 2.59
N CYS A 35 -11.41 -7.11 1.33
CA CYS A 35 -11.94 -7.92 0.24
C CYS A 35 -10.89 -8.93 -0.21
N ARG A 36 -11.31 -10.13 -0.59
CA ARG A 36 -10.43 -11.14 -1.17
C ARG A 36 -10.46 -11.03 -2.68
N GLU A 37 -9.29 -11.11 -3.31
CA GLU A 37 -9.19 -11.18 -4.77
C GLU A 37 -9.71 -12.51 -5.29
N LYS A 38 -9.28 -13.59 -4.64
CA LYS A 38 -9.68 -14.98 -4.91
C LYS A 38 -9.77 -15.75 -3.60
N GLU A 39 -10.40 -16.91 -3.62
CA GLU A 39 -10.45 -17.80 -2.44
C GLU A 39 -9.18 -18.67 -2.30
N GLU A 40 -8.34 -18.75 -3.34
CA GLU A 40 -7.13 -19.54 -3.34
C GLU A 40 -6.06 -18.94 -2.41
N LYS A 41 -5.55 -19.79 -1.51
CA LYS A 41 -4.51 -19.38 -0.55
C LYS A 41 -3.14 -19.36 -1.21
N LEU A 42 -2.37 -18.34 -0.90
CA LEU A 42 -0.98 -18.25 -1.32
C LEU A 42 -0.10 -19.22 -0.52
N MET A 43 0.64 -20.03 -1.24
CA MET A 43 1.67 -20.89 -0.64
C MET A 43 2.98 -20.10 -0.46
N PRO A 44 3.86 -20.49 0.49
CA PRO A 44 5.12 -19.81 0.73
C PRO A 44 6.00 -19.52 -0.49
N PRO A 45 6.12 -20.40 -1.49
CA PRO A 45 6.86 -20.08 -2.72
C PRO A 45 6.25 -18.93 -3.51
N GLN A 46 4.91 -18.85 -3.55
CA GLN A 46 4.20 -17.79 -4.28
C GLN A 46 4.37 -16.41 -3.60
N THR A 47 4.30 -16.36 -2.27
CA THR A 47 4.54 -15.11 -1.54
C THR A 47 6.00 -14.68 -1.66
N LYS A 48 6.95 -15.62 -1.65
CA LYS A 48 8.37 -15.33 -1.88
C LYS A 48 8.58 -14.70 -3.26
N GLU A 49 8.05 -15.30 -4.32
CA GLU A 49 8.12 -14.77 -5.69
C GLU A 49 7.57 -13.33 -5.76
N CYS A 50 6.41 -13.08 -5.15
CA CYS A 50 5.81 -11.73 -5.10
C CYS A 50 6.70 -10.72 -4.38
N VAL A 51 7.28 -11.10 -3.23
CA VAL A 51 8.19 -10.24 -2.47
C VAL A 51 9.45 -9.94 -3.28
N GLU A 52 10.06 -10.95 -3.91
CA GLU A 52 11.24 -10.77 -4.77
C GLU A 52 10.95 -9.83 -5.95
N GLU A 53 9.76 -9.90 -6.53
CA GLU A 53 9.34 -9.01 -7.61
C GLU A 53 9.17 -7.56 -7.12
N LEU A 54 8.62 -7.34 -5.93
CA LEU A 54 8.56 -6.01 -5.28
C LEU A 54 9.96 -5.42 -5.08
N TYR A 55 10.94 -6.23 -4.66
CA TYR A 55 12.32 -5.79 -4.49
C TYR A 55 12.98 -5.40 -5.83
N LYS A 56 12.69 -6.14 -6.91
CA LYS A 56 13.16 -5.79 -8.26
C LYS A 56 12.56 -4.46 -8.73
N LEU A 57 11.25 -4.26 -8.54
CA LEU A 57 10.55 -3.02 -8.88
C LEU A 57 11.04 -1.82 -8.08
N ALA A 58 11.54 -2.03 -6.88
CA ALA A 58 12.16 -1.01 -6.04
C ALA A 58 13.61 -0.68 -6.43
N GLY A 59 13.98 -0.88 -7.70
CA GLY A 59 15.31 -0.57 -8.23
C GLY A 59 16.35 -1.65 -7.93
N GLY A 60 15.95 -2.88 -7.70
CA GLY A 60 16.86 -4.00 -7.39
C GLY A 60 17.39 -3.95 -5.96
N ARG A 61 16.54 -3.53 -5.02
CA ARG A 61 16.85 -3.53 -3.58
C ARG A 61 17.32 -4.91 -3.13
N ASP A 62 18.28 -4.96 -2.22
CA ASP A 62 18.86 -6.21 -1.72
C ASP A 62 17.91 -6.91 -0.73
N ILE A 63 17.38 -8.06 -1.13
CA ILE A 63 16.45 -8.86 -0.30
C ILE A 63 17.13 -9.47 0.95
N ARG A 64 18.46 -9.55 0.97
CA ARG A 64 19.19 -10.06 2.14
C ARG A 64 18.89 -9.25 3.41
N VAL A 65 18.56 -7.98 3.27
CA VAL A 65 18.12 -7.14 4.41
C VAL A 65 16.90 -7.76 5.10
N LEU A 66 15.90 -8.21 4.33
CA LEU A 66 14.72 -8.89 4.85
C LEU A 66 15.04 -10.27 5.44
N GLU A 67 15.92 -11.02 4.79
CA GLU A 67 16.29 -12.37 5.23
C GLU A 67 17.04 -12.35 6.56
N GLU A 68 17.92 -11.37 6.78
CA GLU A 68 18.74 -11.18 7.96
C GLU A 68 18.00 -10.53 9.12
N LYS A 69 17.27 -9.45 8.86
CA LYS A 69 16.57 -8.68 9.92
C LYS A 69 15.17 -9.23 10.24
N GLY A 70 14.54 -9.89 9.27
CA GLY A 70 13.18 -10.41 9.41
C GLY A 70 12.08 -9.44 8.99
N ASP A 71 12.40 -8.17 8.79
CA ASP A 71 11.50 -7.12 8.30
C ASP A 71 12.26 -6.07 7.48
N ASP A 72 11.56 -5.42 6.56
CA ASP A 72 12.09 -4.33 5.76
C ASP A 72 10.95 -3.43 5.25
N ASP A 73 11.18 -2.11 5.30
CA ASP A 73 10.23 -1.08 4.89
C ASP A 73 10.86 -0.24 3.78
N PHE A 74 10.18 -0.11 2.64
CA PHE A 74 10.66 0.69 1.53
C PHE A 74 9.51 1.23 0.67
N SER A 75 9.81 2.21 -0.16
CA SER A 75 8.81 2.78 -1.08
C SER A 75 9.42 3.01 -2.45
N PHE A 76 8.59 2.89 -3.47
CA PHE A 76 8.95 3.20 -4.84
C PHE A 76 7.73 3.71 -5.61
N ALA A 77 7.94 4.28 -6.79
CA ALA A 77 6.89 4.72 -7.67
C ALA A 77 6.82 3.83 -8.91
N ILE A 78 5.60 3.53 -9.33
CA ILE A 78 5.34 2.86 -10.61
C ILE A 78 4.83 3.93 -11.56
N PRO A 79 5.61 4.30 -12.58
CA PRO A 79 5.24 5.36 -13.53
C PRO A 79 3.85 5.11 -14.14
N GLY A 80 3.01 6.13 -14.13
CA GLY A 80 1.66 6.05 -14.68
C GLY A 80 0.63 5.26 -13.86
N LEU A 81 1.01 4.75 -12.67
CA LEU A 81 0.10 3.97 -11.84
C LEU A 81 -0.07 4.55 -10.43
N SER A 82 0.96 4.43 -9.59
CA SER A 82 0.88 4.85 -8.18
C SER A 82 2.27 4.90 -7.55
N ARG A 83 2.34 5.50 -6.36
CA ARG A 83 3.43 5.27 -5.43
C ARG A 83 3.01 4.18 -4.45
N VAL A 84 3.93 3.30 -4.09
CA VAL A 84 3.67 2.24 -3.13
C VAL A 84 4.67 2.29 -1.98
N ARG A 85 4.21 1.95 -0.79
CA ARG A 85 5.04 1.65 0.37
C ARG A 85 4.85 0.18 0.71
N VAL A 86 5.95 -0.53 0.83
CA VAL A 86 5.97 -1.97 1.12
C VAL A 86 6.55 -2.17 2.51
N SER A 87 5.80 -2.89 3.34
CA SER A 87 6.29 -3.51 4.58
C SER A 87 6.40 -5.00 4.33
N ALA A 88 7.62 -5.47 4.08
CA ALA A 88 7.93 -6.88 3.90
C ALA A 88 8.38 -7.48 5.23
N TYR A 89 7.97 -8.71 5.52
CA TYR A 89 8.34 -9.40 6.76
C TYR A 89 8.43 -10.91 6.59
N LYS A 90 9.20 -11.53 7.49
CA LYS A 90 9.38 -12.98 7.56
C LYS A 90 8.62 -13.51 8.77
N GLN A 91 7.71 -14.43 8.54
CA GLN A 91 6.95 -15.10 9.60
C GLN A 91 6.94 -16.61 9.40
N ARG A 92 7.36 -17.36 10.40
CA ARG A 92 7.42 -18.84 10.38
C ARG A 92 8.15 -19.38 9.15
N GLY A 93 9.21 -18.71 8.71
CA GLY A 93 10.01 -19.10 7.56
C GLY A 93 9.45 -18.68 6.19
N ALA A 94 8.24 -18.11 6.12
CA ALA A 94 7.65 -17.59 4.89
C ALA A 94 7.80 -16.07 4.79
N LEU A 95 7.98 -15.56 3.59
CA LEU A 95 7.95 -14.12 3.30
C LEU A 95 6.52 -13.66 3.04
N SER A 96 6.20 -12.49 3.52
CA SER A 96 4.90 -11.83 3.34
C SER A 96 5.11 -10.34 3.15
N ALA A 97 4.13 -9.64 2.59
CA ALA A 97 4.18 -8.19 2.42
C ALA A 97 2.81 -7.55 2.61
N VAL A 98 2.82 -6.36 3.18
CA VAL A 98 1.70 -5.42 3.13
C VAL A 98 2.12 -4.26 2.24
N ILE A 99 1.33 -3.98 1.22
CA ILE A 99 1.62 -2.96 0.21
C ILE A 99 0.58 -1.87 0.33
N ARG A 100 0.98 -0.68 0.76
CA ARG A 100 0.13 0.52 0.76
C ARG A 100 0.19 1.19 -0.60
N VAL A 101 -0.96 1.44 -1.18
CA VAL A 101 -1.12 2.12 -2.47
C VAL A 101 -1.40 3.60 -2.21
N ILE A 102 -0.60 4.47 -2.82
CA ILE A 102 -0.74 5.92 -2.72
C ILE A 102 -0.97 6.44 -4.13
N THR A 103 -2.20 6.81 -4.44
CA THR A 103 -2.56 7.38 -5.76
C THR A 103 -1.88 8.73 -5.95
N PHE A 104 -1.56 9.08 -7.20
CA PHE A 104 -1.00 10.38 -7.54
C PHE A 104 -2.08 11.48 -7.59
N GLU A 105 -3.32 11.08 -7.80
CA GLU A 105 -4.45 11.99 -7.85
C GLU A 105 -4.86 12.39 -6.43
N LEU A 106 -4.94 13.70 -6.20
CA LEU A 106 -5.54 14.23 -4.99
C LEU A 106 -7.06 14.24 -5.18
N PRO A 107 -7.83 13.70 -4.24
CA PRO A 107 -9.29 13.78 -4.31
C PRO A 107 -9.74 15.23 -4.19
N GLU A 108 -10.84 15.56 -4.84
CA GLU A 108 -11.46 16.86 -4.67
C GLU A 108 -11.93 17.05 -3.21
N PRO A 109 -11.74 18.24 -2.62
CA PRO A 109 -12.07 18.48 -1.21
C PRO A 109 -13.50 18.10 -0.83
N ASN A 110 -14.44 18.36 -1.72
CA ASN A 110 -15.87 18.03 -1.51
C ASN A 110 -16.13 16.52 -1.48
N GLU A 111 -15.36 15.72 -2.24
CA GLU A 111 -15.49 14.25 -2.26
C GLU A 111 -15.05 13.61 -0.95
N ILE A 112 -14.11 14.23 -0.26
CA ILE A 112 -13.61 13.78 1.05
C ILE A 112 -14.22 14.55 2.24
N GLY A 113 -15.26 15.35 1.97
CA GLY A 113 -16.03 16.02 2.99
C GLY A 113 -15.33 17.24 3.64
N ILE A 114 -14.35 17.85 2.98
CA ILE A 114 -13.71 19.08 3.44
C ILE A 114 -14.58 20.28 3.03
N PRO A 115 -15.17 21.01 3.98
CA PRO A 115 -16.02 22.16 3.66
C PRO A 115 -15.22 23.38 3.19
N ASP A 116 -15.84 24.21 2.33
CA ASP A 116 -15.22 25.41 1.77
C ASP A 116 -14.58 26.36 2.80
N PRO A 117 -15.15 26.59 4.01
CA PRO A 117 -14.50 27.42 5.02
C PRO A 117 -13.11 26.89 5.44
N VAL A 118 -12.92 25.56 5.47
CA VAL A 118 -11.63 24.96 5.78
C VAL A 118 -10.66 25.16 4.61
N MET A 119 -11.14 25.03 3.37
CA MET A 119 -10.33 25.30 2.18
C MET A 119 -9.87 26.77 2.12
N SER A 120 -10.63 27.70 2.69
CA SER A 120 -10.22 29.12 2.71
C SER A 120 -8.98 29.41 3.56
N PHE A 121 -8.56 28.48 4.43
CA PHE A 121 -7.38 28.65 5.29
C PHE A 121 -6.08 28.81 4.51
N TYR A 122 -6.00 28.31 3.27
CA TYR A 122 -4.82 28.51 2.43
C TYR A 122 -4.53 30.00 2.11
N ASN A 123 -5.53 30.88 2.24
CA ASN A 123 -5.39 32.31 2.03
C ASN A 123 -4.81 33.06 3.26
N LEU A 124 -4.69 32.40 4.40
CA LEU A 124 -4.20 33.00 5.60
C LEU A 124 -2.68 33.22 5.52
N SER A 125 -2.25 34.46 5.71
CA SER A 125 -0.84 34.85 5.68
C SER A 125 -0.13 34.72 7.03
N LYS A 126 -0.88 34.59 8.13
CA LYS A 126 -0.38 34.50 9.50
C LYS A 126 -1.29 33.61 10.35
N GLY A 127 -0.71 32.99 11.37
CA GLY A 127 -1.44 32.16 12.32
C GLY A 127 -1.02 30.72 12.30
N LEU A 128 -1.69 29.89 13.09
CA LEU A 128 -1.50 28.46 13.19
C LEU A 128 -2.86 27.78 13.04
N VAL A 129 -2.92 26.83 12.13
CA VAL A 129 -4.09 25.94 11.96
C VAL A 129 -3.69 24.56 12.42
N LEU A 130 -4.44 23.99 13.35
CA LEU A 130 -4.24 22.62 13.86
C LEU A 130 -5.38 21.73 13.38
N VAL A 131 -5.02 20.64 12.72
CA VAL A 131 -5.94 19.57 12.35
C VAL A 131 -5.64 18.38 13.26
N THR A 132 -6.62 17.95 14.05
CA THR A 132 -6.45 16.87 15.02
C THR A 132 -7.49 15.77 14.79
N GLY A 133 -7.13 14.55 15.10
CA GLY A 133 -8.01 13.38 15.00
C GLY A 133 -7.25 12.08 15.18
N PRO A 134 -7.95 10.96 15.33
CA PRO A 134 -7.31 9.65 15.33
C PRO A 134 -6.71 9.34 13.96
N ALA A 135 -5.70 8.46 13.93
CA ALA A 135 -5.11 8.00 12.68
C ALA A 135 -6.17 7.27 11.82
N GLY A 136 -6.31 7.68 10.56
CA GLY A 136 -7.28 7.11 9.63
C GLY A 136 -8.71 7.65 9.74
N SER A 137 -8.86 8.81 10.40
CA SER A 137 -10.14 9.53 10.40
C SER A 137 -10.36 10.27 9.08
#